data_81f99e1189262aafe202cc2e905639e1
#
_entry.id   81f99e1189262aafe202cc2e905639e1
#
_cell.length_a   1.000
_cell.length_b   1.000
_cell.length_c   1.000
_cell.angle_alpha   90.00
_cell.angle_beta   90.00
_cell.angle_gamma   90.00
#
_symmetry.space_group_name_H-M   'P 1'
#
loop_
_entity.id
_entity.type
_entity.pdbx_description
1 polymer ?
#
loop_
_entity_poly.entity_id
_entity_poly.type
_entity_poly.pdbx_seq_one_letter_code
_entity_poly.pdbx_strand_id
1 'polypeptide(L)'
;IIGALISHYHFDHTNGIEELLRSVQVPVYVNKKDLDYMDVSKDVLKPIDAGTKVKAGDVEIEMIHTPGHTPGSQCFHVRGHLISGDTLFINACGRTDLPGGDAKELYHSLTKTLMKMDDNTILCPGHNYADKPTTTMGDQKKRNPYLMCDSLENFLRFRTGVAER
;
A
#
# COMPACT_ATOMS: atom_id res chain seq x y z
N ILE A 1 -8.70 3.44 -20.68
CA ILE A 1 -8.28 3.87 -19.32
C ILE A 1 -9.19 5.02 -18.90
N ILE A 2 -9.75 4.96 -17.70
CA ILE A 2 -10.72 5.95 -17.18
C ILE A 2 -10.22 6.64 -15.90
N GLY A 3 -9.05 6.26 -15.41
CA GLY A 3 -8.39 6.83 -14.25
C GLY A 3 -7.13 6.07 -13.89
N ALA A 4 -6.32 6.65 -13.01
CA ALA A 4 -5.18 6.01 -12.38
C ALA A 4 -5.29 6.11 -10.85
N LEU A 5 -4.84 5.08 -10.14
CA LEU A 5 -4.84 5.00 -8.69
C LEU A 5 -3.39 4.87 -8.23
N ILE A 6 -2.95 5.78 -7.37
CA ILE A 6 -1.58 5.80 -6.87
C ILE A 6 -1.56 5.21 -5.46
N SER A 7 -0.79 4.14 -5.26
CA SER A 7 -0.65 3.50 -3.95
C SER A 7 0.14 4.37 -2.97
N HIS A 8 1.20 5.03 -3.45
CA HIS A 8 2.04 5.95 -2.67
C HIS A 8 2.97 6.77 -3.58
N TYR A 9 3.64 7.78 -3.03
CA TYR A 9 4.37 8.80 -3.79
C TYR A 9 5.71 8.36 -4.39
N HIS A 10 6.29 7.21 -4.06
CA HIS A 10 7.63 6.85 -4.54
C HIS A 10 7.72 6.80 -6.06
N PHE A 11 8.90 7.17 -6.58
CA PHE A 11 9.14 7.41 -8.00
C PHE A 11 8.76 6.22 -8.89
N ASP A 12 9.09 5.01 -8.49
CA ASP A 12 8.80 3.77 -9.23
C ASP A 12 7.31 3.42 -9.31
N HIS A 13 6.46 4.08 -8.48
CA HIS A 13 5.00 3.99 -8.54
C HIS A 13 4.34 5.19 -9.19
N THR A 14 5.10 6.24 -9.54
CA THR A 14 4.57 7.51 -10.06
C THR A 14 5.19 7.97 -11.37
N ASN A 15 6.34 7.42 -11.77
CA ASN A 15 7.12 7.81 -12.94
C ASN A 15 6.37 7.72 -14.29
N GLY A 16 5.31 6.91 -14.37
CA GLY A 16 4.48 6.78 -15.57
C GLY A 16 3.32 7.77 -15.70
N ILE A 17 3.07 8.61 -14.68
CA ILE A 17 1.87 9.49 -14.65
C ILE A 17 1.90 10.49 -15.81
N GLU A 18 3.01 11.19 -16.03
CA GLU A 18 3.10 12.19 -17.10
C GLU A 18 2.93 11.57 -18.47
N GLU A 19 3.52 10.41 -18.73
CA GLU A 19 3.38 9.70 -20.00
C GLU A 19 1.95 9.23 -20.23
N LEU A 20 1.30 8.71 -19.20
CA LEU A 20 -0.12 8.36 -19.24
C LEU A 20 -0.97 9.57 -19.63
N LEU A 21 -0.75 10.71 -18.98
CA LEU A 21 -1.55 11.93 -19.21
C LEU A 21 -1.27 12.61 -20.56
N ARG A 22 -0.11 12.36 -21.20
CA ARG A 22 0.10 12.75 -22.62
C ARG A 22 -0.80 11.96 -23.57
N SER A 23 -1.10 10.71 -23.22
CA SER A 23 -1.89 9.80 -24.06
C SER A 23 -3.40 9.90 -23.78
N VAL A 24 -3.79 10.16 -22.54
CA VAL A 24 -5.20 10.20 -22.13
C VAL A 24 -5.40 11.15 -20.94
N GLN A 25 -6.44 12.00 -21.03
CA GLN A 25 -6.81 12.90 -19.93
C GLN A 25 -7.76 12.18 -18.97
N VAL A 26 -7.23 11.70 -17.85
CA VAL A 26 -7.98 10.95 -16.83
C VAL A 26 -7.63 11.44 -15.43
N PRO A 27 -8.51 11.27 -14.43
CA PRO A 27 -8.18 11.61 -13.05
C PRO A 27 -7.10 10.67 -12.51
N VAL A 28 -6.12 11.22 -11.79
CA VAL A 28 -5.07 10.50 -11.07
C VAL A 28 -5.35 10.64 -9.57
N TYR A 29 -5.87 9.58 -8.96
CA TYR A 29 -6.25 9.59 -7.55
C TYR A 29 -5.06 9.27 -6.66
N VAL A 30 -4.80 10.13 -5.69
CA VAL A 30 -3.70 10.00 -4.72
C VAL A 30 -4.20 10.33 -3.32
N ASN A 31 -3.67 9.66 -2.30
CA ASN A 31 -3.98 10.04 -0.92
C ASN A 31 -3.43 11.44 -0.63
N LYS A 32 -4.26 12.31 -0.05
CA LYS A 32 -3.89 13.70 0.21
C LYS A 32 -2.63 13.87 1.07
N LYS A 33 -2.28 12.89 1.90
CA LYS A 33 -1.08 12.93 2.74
C LYS A 33 0.24 12.74 1.98
N ASP A 34 0.18 12.23 0.76
CA ASP A 34 1.35 12.07 -0.10
C ASP A 34 1.55 13.24 -1.08
N LEU A 35 0.60 14.17 -1.18
CA LEU A 35 0.66 15.28 -2.15
C LEU A 35 1.94 16.12 -2.09
N ASP A 36 2.43 16.40 -0.88
CA ASP A 36 3.61 17.24 -0.71
C ASP A 36 4.92 16.52 -1.01
N TYR A 37 4.87 15.20 -1.17
CA TYR A 37 5.99 14.36 -1.57
C TYR A 37 6.00 14.03 -3.06
N MET A 38 4.92 14.33 -3.80
CA MET A 38 4.79 14.01 -5.22
C MET A 38 5.64 14.95 -6.07
N ASP A 39 6.45 14.38 -6.96
CA ASP A 39 7.17 15.12 -8.03
C ASP A 39 6.35 15.13 -9.32
N VAL A 40 5.07 15.52 -9.20
CA VAL A 40 4.10 15.63 -10.29
C VAL A 40 3.27 16.90 -10.07
N SER A 41 2.89 17.60 -11.15
CA SER A 41 2.04 18.78 -11.04
C SER A 41 0.76 18.47 -10.25
N LYS A 42 0.49 19.25 -9.20
CA LYS A 42 -0.70 19.05 -8.35
C LYS A 42 -2.01 19.25 -9.10
N ASP A 43 -1.99 19.99 -10.21
CA ASP A 43 -3.18 20.29 -11.02
C ASP A 43 -3.77 19.05 -11.70
N VAL A 44 -2.94 18.02 -11.93
CA VAL A 44 -3.38 16.75 -12.55
C VAL A 44 -3.81 15.71 -11.52
N LEU A 45 -3.53 15.95 -10.25
CA LEU A 45 -3.81 15.03 -9.16
C LEU A 45 -5.20 15.27 -8.58
N LYS A 46 -5.91 14.19 -8.26
CA LYS A 46 -7.18 14.21 -7.54
C LYS A 46 -6.96 13.66 -6.12
N PRO A 47 -6.82 14.54 -5.13
CA PRO A 47 -6.63 14.12 -3.74
C PRO A 47 -7.85 13.37 -3.21
N ILE A 48 -7.61 12.27 -2.51
CA ILE A 48 -8.65 11.48 -1.87
C ILE A 48 -8.35 11.24 -0.39
N ASP A 49 -9.40 11.02 0.36
CA ASP A 49 -9.37 10.64 1.77
C ASP A 49 -9.41 9.12 1.95
N ALA A 50 -9.03 8.66 3.14
CA ALA A 50 -9.20 7.28 3.56
C ALA A 50 -10.66 6.82 3.43
N GLY A 51 -10.87 5.59 2.98
CA GLY A 51 -12.20 5.01 2.80
C GLY A 51 -12.95 5.52 1.56
N THR A 52 -12.33 6.35 0.71
CA THR A 52 -12.91 6.74 -0.57
C THR A 52 -13.14 5.50 -1.43
N LYS A 53 -14.28 5.47 -2.11
CA LYS A 53 -14.59 4.45 -3.10
C LYS A 53 -14.64 5.08 -4.50
N VAL A 54 -13.97 4.44 -5.45
CA VAL A 54 -13.96 4.85 -6.85
C VAL A 54 -14.64 3.78 -7.70
N LYS A 55 -15.45 4.20 -8.64
CA LYS A 55 -16.11 3.27 -9.58
C LYS A 55 -15.40 3.28 -10.95
N ALA A 56 -15.14 2.09 -11.44
CA ALA A 56 -14.66 1.83 -12.79
C ALA A 56 -15.70 0.95 -13.53
N GLY A 57 -16.64 1.60 -14.21
CA GLY A 57 -17.85 0.93 -14.69
C GLY A 57 -18.67 0.39 -13.51
N ASP A 58 -18.98 -0.90 -13.54
CA ASP A 58 -19.70 -1.59 -12.46
C ASP A 58 -18.80 -2.08 -11.32
N VAL A 59 -17.50 -1.81 -11.39
CA VAL A 59 -16.53 -2.23 -10.39
C VAL A 59 -16.32 -1.12 -9.37
N GLU A 60 -16.56 -1.41 -8.10
CA GLU A 60 -16.21 -0.54 -6.98
C GLU A 60 -14.83 -0.92 -6.45
N ILE A 61 -13.96 0.08 -6.29
CA ILE A 61 -12.61 -0.04 -5.74
C ILE A 61 -12.57 0.75 -4.44
N GLU A 62 -12.31 0.08 -3.33
CA GLU A 62 -12.18 0.70 -2.01
C GLU A 62 -10.72 1.08 -1.75
N MET A 63 -10.50 2.34 -1.33
CA MET A 63 -9.20 2.87 -0.94
C MET A 63 -8.99 2.66 0.55
N ILE A 64 -8.10 1.75 0.92
CA ILE A 64 -7.78 1.46 2.32
C ILE A 64 -6.49 2.19 2.67
N HIS A 65 -6.57 3.22 3.51
CA HIS A 65 -5.39 3.94 3.98
C HIS A 65 -4.55 3.06 4.92
N THR A 66 -3.30 2.85 4.57
CA THR A 66 -2.34 2.00 5.28
C THR A 66 -1.00 2.73 5.44
N PRO A 67 -0.98 3.81 6.25
CA PRO A 67 0.23 4.63 6.43
C PRO A 67 1.38 3.83 7.05
N GLY A 68 2.59 4.32 6.84
CA GLY A 68 3.80 3.81 7.47
C GLY A 68 4.95 3.60 6.51
N HIS A 69 4.74 3.07 5.31
CA HIS A 69 5.73 3.10 4.24
C HIS A 69 5.88 4.53 3.70
N THR A 70 4.74 5.19 3.43
CA THR A 70 4.61 6.63 3.29
C THR A 70 3.43 7.14 4.12
N PRO A 71 3.29 8.46 4.37
CA PRO A 71 2.14 8.99 5.09
C PRO A 71 0.80 8.73 4.39
N GLY A 72 0.80 8.71 3.07
CA GLY A 72 -0.37 8.50 2.23
C GLY A 72 -0.49 7.09 1.64
N SER A 73 0.36 6.14 2.04
CA SER A 73 0.28 4.76 1.56
C SER A 73 -1.13 4.21 1.68
N GLN A 74 -1.60 3.55 0.63
CA GLN A 74 -2.93 2.96 0.58
C GLN A 74 -2.94 1.67 -0.24
N CYS A 75 -3.83 0.77 0.15
CA CYS A 75 -4.16 -0.44 -0.59
C CYS A 75 -5.47 -0.25 -1.34
N PHE A 76 -5.68 -1.03 -2.38
CA PHE A 76 -6.93 -1.04 -3.14
C PHE A 76 -7.59 -2.42 -3.00
N HIS A 77 -8.81 -2.43 -2.46
CA HIS A 77 -9.59 -3.67 -2.38
C HIS A 77 -10.64 -3.70 -3.48
N VAL A 78 -10.60 -4.74 -4.30
CA VAL A 78 -11.49 -4.89 -5.45
C VAL A 78 -11.74 -6.37 -5.76
N ARG A 79 -13.01 -6.78 -5.78
CA ARG A 79 -13.43 -8.15 -6.16
C ARG A 79 -12.61 -9.26 -5.49
N GLY A 80 -12.38 -9.16 -4.19
CA GLY A 80 -11.62 -10.16 -3.42
C GLY A 80 -10.11 -10.11 -3.62
N HIS A 81 -9.57 -9.05 -4.24
CA HIS A 81 -8.13 -8.80 -4.39
C HIS A 81 -7.74 -7.58 -3.58
N LEU A 82 -6.59 -7.65 -2.93
CA LEU A 82 -5.93 -6.54 -2.24
C LEU A 82 -4.65 -6.18 -2.99
N ILE A 83 -4.68 -5.07 -3.71
CA ILE A 83 -3.47 -4.48 -4.32
C ILE A 83 -2.83 -3.64 -3.23
N SER A 84 -1.75 -4.13 -2.63
CA SER A 84 -1.20 -3.59 -1.39
C SER A 84 -0.13 -2.52 -1.58
N GLY A 85 0.28 -2.22 -2.82
CA GLY A 85 1.45 -1.38 -3.04
C GLY A 85 2.62 -1.90 -2.19
N ASP A 86 3.29 -0.98 -1.50
CA ASP A 86 4.44 -1.28 -0.65
C ASP A 86 4.11 -1.36 0.84
N THR A 87 2.83 -1.52 1.18
CA THR A 87 2.43 -1.77 2.58
C THR A 87 2.75 -3.20 3.01
N LEU A 88 2.35 -4.18 2.20
CA LEU A 88 2.50 -5.61 2.51
C LEU A 88 2.99 -6.37 1.28
N PHE A 89 4.07 -7.13 1.46
CA PHE A 89 4.60 -8.07 0.48
C PHE A 89 4.39 -9.51 0.94
N ILE A 90 4.65 -10.46 0.06
CA ILE A 90 4.67 -11.87 0.45
C ILE A 90 5.85 -12.11 1.38
N ASN A 91 5.57 -12.53 2.62
CA ASN A 91 6.52 -12.76 3.71
C ASN A 91 7.37 -11.52 4.10
N ALA A 92 6.96 -10.33 3.72
CA ALA A 92 7.65 -9.07 4.02
C ALA A 92 6.65 -7.90 4.15
N CYS A 93 7.14 -6.71 4.48
CA CYS A 93 6.40 -5.46 4.42
C CYS A 93 7.29 -4.31 3.94
N GLY A 94 6.70 -3.18 3.61
CA GLY A 94 7.39 -2.00 3.15
C GLY A 94 8.42 -1.46 4.15
N ARG A 95 9.48 -0.85 3.65
CA ARG A 95 10.47 -0.12 4.46
C ARG A 95 9.86 1.17 5.03
N THR A 96 10.46 1.69 6.10
CA THR A 96 9.98 2.89 6.80
C THR A 96 11.08 3.89 7.12
N ASP A 97 12.22 3.75 6.46
CA ASP A 97 13.43 4.57 6.63
C ASP A 97 13.59 5.65 5.54
N LEU A 98 12.61 5.78 4.65
CA LEU A 98 12.53 6.85 3.67
C LEU A 98 11.70 8.04 4.19
N PRO A 99 11.79 9.23 3.57
CA PRO A 99 11.05 10.42 4.01
C PRO A 99 9.55 10.13 4.25
N GLY A 100 9.04 10.54 5.41
CA GLY A 100 7.65 10.30 5.81
C GLY A 100 7.34 8.88 6.29
N GLY A 101 8.32 7.96 6.27
CA GLY A 101 8.16 6.60 6.78
C GLY A 101 8.00 6.56 8.30
N ASP A 102 7.11 5.69 8.81
CA ASP A 102 6.83 5.50 10.22
C ASP A 102 6.53 4.02 10.53
N ALA A 103 7.43 3.38 11.27
CA ALA A 103 7.31 1.96 11.58
C ALA A 103 6.13 1.64 12.53
N LYS A 104 5.75 2.58 13.40
CA LYS A 104 4.59 2.43 14.29
C LYS A 104 3.29 2.47 13.49
N GLU A 105 3.16 3.43 12.56
CA GLU A 105 2.01 3.52 11.69
C GLU A 105 1.91 2.27 10.79
N LEU A 106 3.04 1.78 10.26
CA LEU A 106 3.04 0.54 9.47
C LEU A 106 2.57 -0.66 10.30
N TYR A 107 3.07 -0.82 11.52
CA TYR A 107 2.60 -1.86 12.44
C TYR A 107 1.09 -1.81 12.64
N HIS A 108 0.52 -0.62 12.85
CA HIS A 108 -0.93 -0.44 13.00
C HIS A 108 -1.67 -0.76 11.70
N SER A 109 -1.16 -0.34 10.55
CA SER A 109 -1.73 -0.67 9.24
C SER A 109 -1.79 -2.18 9.02
N LEU A 110 -0.73 -2.89 9.35
CA LEU A 110 -0.66 -4.34 9.24
C LEU A 110 -1.62 -5.03 10.22
N THR A 111 -1.53 -4.70 11.52
CA THR A 111 -2.21 -5.46 12.59
C THR A 111 -3.64 -5.00 12.86
N LYS A 112 -3.99 -3.74 12.65
CA LYS A 112 -5.33 -3.20 12.94
C LYS A 112 -6.23 -3.13 11.69
N THR A 113 -5.62 -3.08 10.50
CA THR A 113 -6.34 -2.97 9.23
C THR A 113 -6.23 -4.26 8.42
N LEU A 114 -5.04 -4.63 7.96
CA LEU A 114 -4.89 -5.75 7.03
C LEU A 114 -5.14 -7.12 7.66
N MET A 115 -4.86 -7.30 8.94
CA MET A 115 -5.21 -8.54 9.66
C MET A 115 -6.72 -8.82 9.72
N LYS A 116 -7.58 -7.82 9.45
CA LYS A 116 -9.05 -7.99 9.41
C LYS A 116 -9.58 -8.40 8.04
N MET A 117 -8.75 -8.38 6.99
CA MET A 117 -9.16 -8.82 5.66
C MET A 117 -9.57 -10.29 5.68
N ASP A 118 -10.49 -10.67 4.80
CA ASP A 118 -10.88 -12.08 4.63
C ASP A 118 -9.68 -12.94 4.23
N ASP A 119 -9.58 -14.15 4.76
CA ASP A 119 -8.47 -15.06 4.51
C ASP A 119 -8.34 -15.48 3.04
N ASN A 120 -9.46 -15.49 2.30
CA ASN A 120 -9.47 -15.80 0.88
C ASN A 120 -9.11 -14.60 -0.01
N THR A 121 -8.96 -13.41 0.56
CA THR A 121 -8.52 -12.23 -0.21
C THR A 121 -7.15 -12.49 -0.83
N ILE A 122 -7.04 -12.29 -2.15
CA ILE A 122 -5.80 -12.47 -2.89
C ILE A 122 -4.93 -11.22 -2.71
N LEU A 123 -3.75 -11.39 -2.13
CA LEU A 123 -2.76 -10.34 -2.01
C LEU A 123 -1.98 -10.17 -3.31
N CYS A 124 -1.97 -8.94 -3.83
CA CYS A 124 -1.22 -8.50 -5.01
C CYS A 124 -0.27 -7.36 -4.59
N PRO A 125 0.98 -7.64 -4.25
CA PRO A 125 1.95 -6.63 -3.79
C PRO A 125 2.47 -5.75 -4.92
N GLY A 126 3.04 -4.57 -4.56
CA GLY A 126 3.64 -3.65 -5.53
C GLY A 126 4.90 -4.21 -6.20
N HIS A 127 5.66 -5.05 -5.50
CA HIS A 127 6.86 -5.72 -6.01
C HIS A 127 6.80 -7.22 -5.79
N ASN A 128 7.35 -7.98 -6.75
CA ASN A 128 7.48 -9.43 -6.64
C ASN A 128 8.85 -9.80 -6.05
N TYR A 129 8.93 -9.92 -4.74
CA TYR A 129 10.14 -10.37 -4.01
C TYR A 129 10.08 -11.85 -3.61
N ALA A 130 9.07 -12.59 -4.07
CA ALA A 130 8.86 -13.99 -3.74
C ALA A 130 8.82 -14.87 -4.99
N ASP A 131 8.76 -16.19 -4.80
CA ASP A 131 8.66 -17.16 -5.89
C ASP A 131 7.32 -17.09 -6.67
N LYS A 132 6.32 -16.46 -6.06
CA LYS A 132 4.98 -16.30 -6.64
C LYS A 132 4.58 -14.83 -6.65
N PRO A 133 3.86 -14.35 -7.67
CA PRO A 133 3.43 -12.95 -7.73
C PRO A 133 2.28 -12.62 -6.79
N THR A 134 1.50 -13.62 -6.35
CA THR A 134 0.34 -13.44 -5.48
C THR A 134 0.24 -14.56 -4.46
N THR A 135 -0.51 -14.30 -3.38
CA THR A 135 -0.82 -15.27 -2.32
C THR A 135 -2.19 -14.93 -1.72
N THR A 136 -2.61 -15.59 -0.65
CA THR A 136 -3.81 -15.22 0.09
C THR A 136 -3.47 -14.47 1.38
N MET A 137 -4.38 -13.65 1.87
CA MET A 137 -4.23 -13.01 3.19
C MET A 137 -4.16 -14.07 4.30
N GLY A 138 -4.91 -15.17 4.18
CA GLY A 138 -4.85 -16.28 5.13
C GLY A 138 -3.47 -16.94 5.22
N ASP A 139 -2.77 -17.10 4.11
CA ASP A 139 -1.38 -17.57 4.11
C ASP A 139 -0.44 -16.56 4.78
N GLN A 140 -0.60 -15.27 4.47
CA GLN A 140 0.26 -14.24 5.05
C GLN A 140 0.04 -14.07 6.56
N LYS A 141 -1.18 -14.15 7.04
CA LYS A 141 -1.48 -14.13 8.49
C LYS A 141 -0.78 -15.25 9.26
N LYS A 142 -0.50 -16.38 8.60
CA LYS A 142 0.15 -17.56 9.22
C LYS A 142 1.67 -17.59 9.04
N ARG A 143 2.22 -16.88 8.05
CA ARG A 143 3.62 -17.04 7.64
C ARG A 143 4.42 -15.75 7.59
N ASN A 144 3.75 -14.60 7.39
CA ASN A 144 4.46 -13.33 7.28
C ASN A 144 4.95 -12.90 8.66
N PRO A 145 6.28 -12.83 8.88
CA PRO A 145 6.83 -12.54 10.21
C PRO A 145 6.43 -11.17 10.75
N TYR A 146 6.14 -10.21 9.88
CA TYR A 146 5.70 -8.87 10.27
C TYR A 146 4.24 -8.83 10.72
N LEU A 147 3.36 -9.64 10.10
CA LEU A 147 1.97 -9.80 10.55
C LEU A 147 1.87 -10.62 11.85
N MET A 148 2.84 -11.51 12.08
CA MET A 148 2.88 -12.37 13.28
C MET A 148 3.48 -11.68 14.50
N CYS A 149 4.02 -10.46 14.37
CA CYS A 149 4.51 -9.71 15.53
C CYS A 149 3.37 -9.41 16.50
N ASP A 150 3.48 -9.91 17.71
CA ASP A 150 2.49 -9.79 18.79
C ASP A 150 2.48 -8.41 19.46
N SER A 151 3.56 -7.65 19.31
CA SER A 151 3.72 -6.31 19.89
C SER A 151 4.47 -5.37 18.96
N LEU A 152 4.25 -4.07 19.17
CA LEU A 152 5.00 -3.02 18.47
C LEU A 152 6.50 -3.14 18.77
N GLU A 153 6.87 -3.47 20.00
CA GLU A 153 8.27 -3.61 20.40
C GLU A 153 8.96 -4.72 19.60
N ASN A 154 8.32 -5.90 19.49
CA ASN A 154 8.85 -7.00 18.70
C ASN A 154 8.92 -6.68 17.22
N PHE A 155 7.92 -5.98 16.68
CA PHE A 155 7.94 -5.49 15.30
C PHE A 155 9.14 -4.55 15.04
N LEU A 156 9.37 -3.58 15.92
CA LEU A 156 10.50 -2.65 15.79
C LEU A 156 11.85 -3.36 15.89
N ARG A 157 12.02 -4.27 16.85
CA ARG A 157 13.22 -5.09 16.98
C ARG A 157 13.48 -5.93 15.72
N PHE A 158 12.45 -6.58 15.21
CA PHE A 158 12.56 -7.41 14.02
C PHE A 158 12.99 -6.60 12.79
N ARG A 159 12.50 -5.36 12.66
CA ARG A 159 12.88 -4.46 11.56
C ARG A 159 14.31 -3.94 11.66
N THR A 160 14.80 -3.66 12.85
CA THR A 160 16.16 -3.12 13.06
C THR A 160 17.24 -4.21 13.05
N GLY A 161 16.89 -5.47 13.01
CA GLY A 161 17.84 -6.60 13.04
C GLY A 161 18.55 -6.75 14.39
N VAL A 162 18.09 -6.08 15.45
CA VAL A 162 18.61 -6.22 16.80
C VAL A 162 18.00 -7.49 17.42
N ALA A 163 18.61 -8.64 17.12
CA ALA A 163 18.37 -9.86 17.88
C ALA A 163 18.92 -9.68 19.31
N GLU A 164 18.22 -10.18 20.31
CA GLU A 164 18.78 -10.30 21.66
C GLU A 164 20.07 -11.11 21.58
N ARG A 165 21.17 -10.52 22.09
CA ARG A 165 22.40 -11.23 22.39
C ARG A 165 22.27 -11.86 23.78
#